data_8fc15fc3281c513aabe9858fba9be652
#
_entry.id   8fc15fc3281c513aabe9858fba9be652
#
_cell.length_a   1.000
_cell.length_b   1.000
_cell.length_c   1.000
_cell.angle_alpha   90.00
_cell.angle_beta   90.00
_cell.angle_gamma   90.00
#
_symmetry.space_group_name_H-M   'P 1'
#
loop_
_entity.id
_entity.type
_entity.pdbx_description
1 polymer ?
#
loop_
_entity_poly.entity_id
_entity_poly.type
_entity_poly.pdbx_seq_one_letter_code
_entity_poly.pdbx_strand_id
1 'polypeptide(L)'
;MADVQSELDELLWYHTVDVVPGAVTRGWWDLRHALPLLPIPDVRGKRCLDVGTWDGFYAFELERRGAAEVVAVDLADLTDIDWPPEVRADPTFDPTLSGEQPRPAGFRLLHRLLESKVEWRGCSIYDLDPAELGTFDLVVVGSLLVHLRDPVRALDAVRRVVAPGGRFLSIDYIHPPVNLLGRGRPLFELRGETSDFQWWLASDLGLQQLLKVAGFDIEQMSPHFLLRPGEHYQLRTLRKVSARDHVRRALTYRWTRDATMGGHLHRGYLTHPRF
;
A
#
# COMPACT_ATOMS: atom_id res chain seq x y z
N MET A 1 12.65 26.96 -4.15
CA MET A 1 12.03 25.94 -5.02
C MET A 1 13.05 24.93 -5.55
N ALA A 2 14.16 25.36 -6.17
CA ALA A 2 15.22 24.43 -6.59
C ALA A 2 15.84 23.65 -5.41
N ASP A 3 15.90 24.25 -4.26
CA ASP A 3 16.39 23.64 -3.01
C ASP A 3 15.50 22.49 -2.52
N VAL A 4 14.17 22.68 -2.50
CA VAL A 4 13.21 21.63 -2.06
C VAL A 4 13.26 20.43 -3.00
N GLN A 5 13.28 20.63 -4.33
CA GLN A 5 13.35 19.49 -5.26
C GLN A 5 14.67 18.74 -5.11
N SER A 6 15.80 19.46 -4.91
CA SER A 6 17.09 18.81 -4.68
C SER A 6 17.08 17.94 -3.42
N GLU A 7 16.46 18.42 -2.33
CA GLU A 7 16.32 17.65 -1.10
C GLU A 7 15.42 16.40 -1.28
N LEU A 8 14.35 16.52 -2.07
CA LEU A 8 13.50 15.38 -2.42
C LEU A 8 14.25 14.35 -3.28
N ASP A 9 15.14 14.79 -4.16
CA ASP A 9 15.88 13.91 -5.08
C ASP A 9 17.00 13.10 -4.36
N GLU A 10 17.32 13.41 -3.10
CA GLU A 10 18.25 12.65 -2.28
C GLU A 10 17.67 11.33 -1.75
N LEU A 11 16.34 11.19 -1.74
CA LEU A 11 15.65 10.01 -1.22
C LEU A 11 15.01 9.17 -2.32
N LEU A 12 14.82 7.89 -2.02
CA LEU A 12 13.99 6.99 -2.83
C LEU A 12 12.55 7.03 -2.32
N TRP A 13 11.61 7.26 -3.24
CA TRP A 13 10.20 7.42 -2.92
C TRP A 13 9.38 6.24 -3.45
N TYR A 14 8.44 5.78 -2.64
CA TYR A 14 7.46 4.80 -3.08
C TYR A 14 6.30 5.48 -3.82
N HIS A 15 5.81 6.60 -3.29
CA HIS A 15 4.71 7.34 -3.88
C HIS A 15 5.18 8.67 -4.52
N THR A 16 4.46 9.05 -5.58
CA THR A 16 4.55 10.39 -6.15
C THR A 16 3.60 11.33 -5.41
N VAL A 17 4.16 12.32 -4.70
CA VAL A 17 3.45 13.30 -3.87
C VAL A 17 3.78 14.71 -4.32
N ASP A 18 2.76 15.53 -4.54
CA ASP A 18 2.93 16.96 -4.76
C ASP A 18 3.24 17.64 -3.40
N VAL A 19 4.42 18.23 -3.27
CA VAL A 19 4.89 18.79 -1.98
C VAL A 19 4.63 20.29 -1.92
N VAL A 20 5.21 21.04 -2.85
CA VAL A 20 4.95 22.47 -3.05
C VAL A 20 4.83 22.75 -4.56
N PRO A 21 4.30 23.88 -4.98
CA PRO A 21 4.23 24.20 -6.41
C PRO A 21 5.60 24.05 -7.11
N GLY A 22 5.67 23.08 -8.02
CA GLY A 22 6.88 22.79 -8.79
C GLY A 22 7.88 21.81 -8.13
N ALA A 23 7.56 21.23 -6.97
CA ALA A 23 8.35 20.16 -6.36
C ALA A 23 7.48 18.93 -6.04
N VAL A 24 7.97 17.77 -6.49
CA VAL A 24 7.24 16.49 -6.41
C VAL A 24 8.21 15.35 -6.10
N THR A 25 7.78 14.39 -5.30
CA THR A 25 8.56 13.17 -5.08
C THR A 25 8.57 12.30 -6.34
N ARG A 26 9.70 11.72 -6.68
CA ARG A 26 9.84 10.82 -7.84
C ARG A 26 9.60 9.38 -7.43
N GLY A 27 8.33 9.06 -7.14
CA GLY A 27 7.94 7.76 -6.62
C GLY A 27 8.06 6.61 -7.61
N TRP A 28 7.96 5.39 -7.08
CA TRP A 28 7.76 4.19 -7.90
C TRP A 28 6.35 4.18 -8.51
N TRP A 29 5.37 4.67 -7.73
CA TRP A 29 3.97 4.70 -8.12
C TRP A 29 3.39 6.12 -8.04
N ASP A 30 2.60 6.47 -9.04
CA ASP A 30 1.78 7.68 -9.05
C ASP A 30 0.30 7.32 -8.85
N LEU A 31 -0.19 7.51 -7.62
CA LEU A 31 -1.56 7.22 -7.23
C LEU A 31 -2.48 8.45 -7.25
N ARG A 32 -1.97 9.63 -7.56
CA ARG A 32 -2.74 10.88 -7.53
C ARG A 32 -4.00 10.81 -8.38
N HIS A 33 -3.93 10.15 -9.53
CA HIS A 33 -5.07 9.95 -10.43
C HIS A 33 -6.13 8.99 -9.85
N ALA A 34 -5.79 8.15 -8.89
CA ALA A 34 -6.71 7.19 -8.26
C ALA A 34 -7.52 7.82 -7.12
N LEU A 35 -6.98 8.87 -6.45
CA LEU A 35 -7.65 9.51 -5.32
C LEU A 35 -9.12 9.91 -5.58
N PRO A 36 -9.49 10.50 -6.74
CA PRO A 36 -10.88 10.83 -7.03
C PRO A 36 -11.78 9.61 -7.26
N LEU A 37 -11.20 8.43 -7.53
CA LEU A 37 -11.94 7.19 -7.77
C LEU A 37 -12.22 6.43 -6.47
N LEU A 38 -11.41 6.66 -5.43
CA LEU A 38 -11.52 5.96 -4.16
C LEU A 38 -12.75 6.45 -3.37
N PRO A 39 -13.51 5.55 -2.73
CA PRO A 39 -14.67 5.89 -1.93
C PRO A 39 -14.25 6.40 -0.53
N ILE A 40 -13.36 7.40 -0.48
CA ILE A 40 -12.95 8.04 0.77
C ILE A 40 -14.13 8.87 1.27
N PRO A 41 -14.68 8.58 2.46
CA PRO A 41 -15.79 9.35 3.02
C PRO A 41 -15.37 10.77 3.42
N ASP A 42 -16.32 11.60 3.83
CA ASP A 42 -15.98 12.88 4.44
C ASP A 42 -15.28 12.67 5.79
N VAL A 43 -14.03 13.13 5.85
CA VAL A 43 -13.14 12.94 7.01
C VAL A 43 -12.97 14.24 7.83
N ARG A 44 -13.67 15.32 7.48
CA ARG A 44 -13.56 16.59 8.20
C ARG A 44 -13.94 16.43 9.69
N GLY A 45 -13.00 16.83 10.54
CA GLY A 45 -13.18 16.70 11.99
C GLY A 45 -13.11 15.27 12.51
N LYS A 46 -12.69 14.31 11.70
CA LYS A 46 -12.59 12.88 12.00
C LYS A 46 -11.19 12.51 12.45
N ARG A 47 -11.10 11.38 13.16
CA ARG A 47 -9.86 10.74 13.56
C ARG A 47 -9.57 9.59 12.60
N CYS A 48 -8.42 9.62 11.93
CA CYS A 48 -8.07 8.69 10.86
C CYS A 48 -6.77 7.94 11.14
N LEU A 49 -6.67 6.71 10.65
CA LEU A 49 -5.47 5.87 10.71
C LEU A 49 -5.06 5.44 9.31
N ASP A 50 -3.80 5.62 8.95
CA ASP A 50 -3.18 5.07 7.75
C ASP A 50 -2.20 3.97 8.14
N VAL A 51 -2.44 2.73 7.69
CA VAL A 51 -1.67 1.54 8.08
C VAL A 51 -0.82 1.04 6.92
N GLY A 52 0.48 0.88 7.17
CA GLY A 52 1.46 0.63 6.14
C GLY A 52 1.74 1.90 5.33
N THR A 53 1.90 2.99 6.04
CA THR A 53 1.89 4.35 5.48
C THR A 53 3.06 4.64 4.54
N TRP A 54 4.17 3.90 4.66
CA TRP A 54 5.43 4.07 3.94
C TRP A 54 5.94 5.52 4.03
N ASP A 55 5.72 6.33 2.99
CA ASP A 55 6.09 7.75 2.91
C ASP A 55 4.94 8.72 3.19
N GLY A 56 3.76 8.22 3.61
CA GLY A 56 2.67 9.04 4.12
C GLY A 56 1.61 9.43 3.10
N PHE A 57 1.56 8.86 1.91
CA PHE A 57 0.67 9.28 0.83
C PHE A 57 -0.80 9.43 1.26
N TYR A 58 -1.37 8.39 1.88
CA TYR A 58 -2.76 8.47 2.35
C TYR A 58 -2.90 9.31 3.60
N ALA A 59 -1.94 9.24 4.51
CA ALA A 59 -1.97 10.02 5.76
C ALA A 59 -2.04 11.54 5.49
N PHE A 60 -1.15 12.06 4.64
CA PHE A 60 -1.16 13.48 4.26
C PHE A 60 -2.39 13.87 3.43
N GLU A 61 -2.92 12.95 2.61
CA GLU A 61 -4.16 13.19 1.87
C GLU A 61 -5.37 13.29 2.82
N LEU A 62 -5.46 12.46 3.88
CA LEU A 62 -6.51 12.53 4.89
C LEU A 62 -6.43 13.84 5.67
N GLU A 63 -5.23 14.28 6.07
CA GLU A 63 -5.01 15.58 6.70
C GLU A 63 -5.45 16.72 5.77
N ARG A 64 -5.03 16.71 4.51
CA ARG A 64 -5.42 17.69 3.49
C ARG A 64 -6.94 17.77 3.29
N ARG A 65 -7.66 16.68 3.49
CA ARG A 65 -9.13 16.61 3.46
C ARG A 65 -9.81 17.11 4.73
N GLY A 66 -9.03 17.52 5.74
CA GLY A 66 -9.53 18.16 6.97
C GLY A 66 -9.81 17.18 8.10
N ALA A 67 -9.20 16.01 8.11
CA ALA A 67 -9.20 15.16 9.30
C ALA A 67 -8.67 15.95 10.51
N ALA A 68 -9.29 15.79 11.67
CA ALA A 68 -8.89 16.50 12.88
C ALA A 68 -7.61 15.90 13.48
N GLU A 69 -7.43 14.61 13.30
CA GLU A 69 -6.26 13.86 13.75
C GLU A 69 -5.97 12.73 12.74
N VAL A 70 -4.72 12.59 12.38
CA VAL A 70 -4.26 11.47 11.55
C VAL A 70 -3.08 10.80 12.23
N VAL A 71 -3.19 9.49 12.43
CA VAL A 71 -2.09 8.64 12.87
C VAL A 71 -1.66 7.80 11.67
N ALA A 72 -0.36 7.72 11.45
CA ALA A 72 0.26 6.89 10.41
C ALA A 72 1.11 5.82 11.08
N VAL A 73 0.87 4.55 10.76
CA VAL A 73 1.66 3.44 11.33
C VAL A 73 2.38 2.67 10.24
N ASP A 74 3.60 2.27 10.54
CA ASP A 74 4.39 1.37 9.70
C ASP A 74 5.42 0.63 10.54
N LEU A 75 6.05 -0.39 9.98
CA LEU A 75 7.19 -1.05 10.59
C LEU A 75 8.37 -0.06 10.70
N ALA A 76 8.98 -0.01 11.87
CA ALA A 76 10.18 0.80 12.08
C ALA A 76 11.42 0.15 11.43
N ASP A 77 11.42 -1.17 11.31
CA ASP A 77 12.50 -1.95 10.71
C ASP A 77 11.95 -2.87 9.60
N LEU A 78 12.60 -2.86 8.45
CA LEU A 78 12.24 -3.70 7.30
C LEU A 78 12.53 -5.19 7.53
N THR A 79 13.34 -5.53 8.54
CA THR A 79 13.54 -6.92 8.95
C THR A 79 12.28 -7.54 9.54
N ASP A 80 11.34 -6.71 10.02
CA ASP A 80 10.05 -7.15 10.60
C ASP A 80 8.98 -7.46 9.55
N ILE A 81 9.24 -7.21 8.27
CA ILE A 81 8.37 -7.63 7.17
C ILE A 81 8.20 -9.16 7.21
N ASP A 82 7.03 -9.63 6.79
CA ASP A 82 6.70 -11.06 6.65
C ASP A 82 7.54 -11.74 5.54
N TRP A 83 8.87 -11.70 5.68
CA TRP A 83 9.74 -12.37 4.73
C TRP A 83 9.57 -13.90 4.79
N PRO A 84 9.51 -14.60 3.65
CA PRO A 84 9.57 -16.05 3.64
C PRO A 84 10.84 -16.57 4.32
N PRO A 85 10.79 -17.70 5.06
CA PRO A 85 11.95 -18.24 5.77
C PRO A 85 13.17 -18.47 4.87
N GLU A 86 12.95 -18.91 3.63
CA GLU A 86 14.03 -19.13 2.65
C GLU A 86 14.71 -17.82 2.24
N VAL A 87 13.93 -16.72 2.10
CA VAL A 87 14.47 -15.40 1.81
C VAL A 87 15.32 -14.90 2.97
N ARG A 88 14.84 -15.07 4.22
CA ARG A 88 15.59 -14.71 5.42
C ARG A 88 16.88 -15.52 5.60
N ALA A 89 16.90 -16.76 5.13
CA ALA A 89 18.05 -17.66 5.23
C ALA A 89 19.10 -17.40 4.14
N ASP A 90 18.81 -16.65 3.11
CA ASP A 90 19.75 -16.28 2.06
C ASP A 90 20.82 -15.34 2.61
N PRO A 91 22.13 -15.71 2.60
CA PRO A 91 23.20 -14.86 3.10
C PRO A 91 23.38 -13.55 2.32
N THR A 92 22.77 -13.44 1.14
CA THR A 92 22.77 -12.21 0.32
C THR A 92 21.51 -11.37 0.52
N PHE A 93 20.64 -11.79 1.44
CA PHE A 93 19.40 -11.09 1.74
C PHE A 93 19.68 -9.69 2.31
N ASP A 94 19.15 -8.69 1.61
CA ASP A 94 19.19 -7.30 2.05
C ASP A 94 17.74 -6.80 2.24
N PRO A 95 17.27 -6.62 3.49
CA PRO A 95 15.93 -6.13 3.77
C PRO A 95 15.73 -4.67 3.35
N THR A 96 16.81 -3.91 3.09
CA THR A 96 16.71 -2.49 2.68
C THR A 96 16.24 -2.30 1.25
N LEU A 97 15.85 -3.39 0.58
CA LEU A 97 15.33 -3.36 -0.80
C LEU A 97 16.25 -2.58 -1.78
N SER A 98 17.55 -2.79 -1.67
CA SER A 98 18.57 -2.21 -2.57
C SER A 98 18.71 -0.68 -2.51
N GLY A 99 18.83 -0.13 -1.32
CA GLY A 99 19.21 1.27 -1.12
C GLY A 99 18.07 2.18 -0.67
N GLU A 100 16.98 1.62 -0.15
CA GLU A 100 15.99 2.43 0.54
C GLU A 100 16.56 3.02 1.83
N GLN A 101 16.13 4.24 2.10
CA GLN A 101 16.51 4.92 3.34
C GLN A 101 15.86 4.23 4.55
N PRO A 102 16.50 4.29 5.74
CA PRO A 102 15.87 3.80 6.96
C PRO A 102 14.49 4.45 7.17
N ARG A 103 13.50 3.65 7.49
CA ARG A 103 12.17 4.19 7.82
C ARG A 103 12.22 4.99 9.12
N PRO A 104 11.47 6.06 9.24
CA PRO A 104 10.58 6.70 8.26
C PRO A 104 11.20 7.96 7.61
N ALA A 105 12.38 7.88 6.99
CA ALA A 105 13.08 9.07 6.47
C ALA A 105 12.23 9.88 5.47
N GLY A 106 11.62 9.21 4.47
CA GLY A 106 10.76 9.87 3.49
C GLY A 106 9.54 10.53 4.15
N PHE A 107 8.87 9.81 5.05
CA PHE A 107 7.75 10.37 5.81
C PHE A 107 8.14 11.62 6.59
N ARG A 108 9.28 11.59 7.32
CA ARG A 108 9.77 12.74 8.11
C ARG A 108 10.08 13.95 7.24
N LEU A 109 10.66 13.72 6.06
CA LEU A 109 10.94 14.80 5.12
C LEU A 109 9.64 15.44 4.63
N LEU A 110 8.66 14.65 4.18
CA LEU A 110 7.36 15.16 3.75
C LEU A 110 6.62 15.83 4.90
N HIS A 111 6.60 15.24 6.10
CA HIS A 111 5.99 15.82 7.28
C HIS A 111 6.51 17.24 7.56
N ARG A 112 7.83 17.45 7.46
CA ARG A 112 8.46 18.76 7.64
C ARG A 112 8.11 19.72 6.50
N LEU A 113 8.21 19.29 5.25
CA LEU A 113 7.98 20.15 4.08
C LEU A 113 6.51 20.55 3.91
N LEU A 114 5.58 19.68 4.31
CA LEU A 114 4.12 19.94 4.29
C LEU A 114 3.63 20.64 5.56
N GLU A 115 4.51 20.89 6.54
CA GLU A 115 4.12 21.41 7.87
C GLU A 115 3.00 20.58 8.51
N SER A 116 3.06 19.27 8.30
CA SER A 116 2.02 18.31 8.68
C SER A 116 1.96 18.10 10.19
N LYS A 117 0.78 17.72 10.69
CA LYS A 117 0.54 17.33 12.09
C LYS A 117 0.31 15.82 12.25
N VAL A 118 0.43 15.06 11.17
CA VAL A 118 0.25 13.60 11.20
C VAL A 118 1.23 12.96 12.17
N GLU A 119 0.73 12.18 13.10
CA GLU A 119 1.56 11.44 14.04
C GLU A 119 2.03 10.14 13.40
N TRP A 120 3.35 9.88 13.35
CA TRP A 120 3.90 8.60 12.91
C TRP A 120 4.25 7.71 14.11
N ARG A 121 3.87 6.43 14.04
CA ARG A 121 4.21 5.42 15.05
C ARG A 121 4.76 4.14 14.40
N GLY A 122 5.85 3.61 14.97
CA GLY A 122 6.35 2.27 14.63
C GLY A 122 5.42 1.20 15.19
N CYS A 123 4.64 0.55 14.31
CA CYS A 123 3.67 -0.47 14.72
C CYS A 123 3.38 -1.42 13.56
N SER A 124 3.37 -2.74 13.85
CA SER A 124 2.91 -3.73 12.90
C SER A 124 1.38 -3.71 12.79
N ILE A 125 0.85 -3.95 11.57
CA ILE A 125 -0.60 -4.13 11.39
C ILE A 125 -1.19 -5.22 12.28
N TYR A 126 -0.39 -6.24 12.64
CA TYR A 126 -0.81 -7.33 13.52
C TYR A 126 -0.99 -6.92 14.98
N ASP A 127 -0.34 -5.82 15.37
CA ASP A 127 -0.22 -5.36 16.76
C ASP A 127 -1.06 -4.11 17.03
N LEU A 128 -1.97 -3.75 16.09
CA LEU A 128 -2.91 -2.67 16.31
C LEU A 128 -3.78 -2.94 17.54
N ASP A 129 -3.60 -2.10 18.58
CA ASP A 129 -4.32 -2.23 19.85
C ASP A 129 -5.08 -0.94 20.16
N PRO A 130 -6.43 -1.01 20.36
CA PRO A 130 -7.21 0.17 20.74
C PRO A 130 -6.84 0.71 22.13
N ALA A 131 -6.21 -0.08 22.99
CA ALA A 131 -5.74 0.42 24.29
C ALA A 131 -4.57 1.40 24.13
N GLU A 132 -3.74 1.24 23.10
CA GLU A 132 -2.58 2.11 22.83
C GLU A 132 -2.88 3.20 21.80
N LEU A 133 -3.63 2.85 20.75
CA LEU A 133 -3.91 3.73 19.62
C LEU A 133 -5.24 4.45 19.72
N GLY A 134 -6.16 3.98 20.58
CA GLY A 134 -7.56 4.37 20.54
C GLY A 134 -8.31 3.78 19.35
N THR A 135 -9.45 4.35 19.02
CA THR A 135 -10.25 3.96 17.85
C THR A 135 -10.38 5.09 16.84
N PHE A 136 -10.67 4.74 15.59
CA PHE A 136 -10.65 5.67 14.45
C PHE A 136 -11.97 5.66 13.68
N ASP A 137 -12.39 6.83 13.22
CA ASP A 137 -13.56 6.98 12.34
C ASP A 137 -13.31 6.41 10.94
N LEU A 138 -12.05 6.48 10.47
CA LEU A 138 -11.62 5.85 9.23
C LEU A 138 -10.24 5.22 9.41
N VAL A 139 -10.13 3.96 9.03
CA VAL A 139 -8.84 3.25 8.88
C VAL A 139 -8.61 3.01 7.40
N VAL A 140 -7.41 3.30 6.91
CA VAL A 140 -6.99 3.05 5.51
C VAL A 140 -5.85 2.04 5.50
N VAL A 141 -5.95 1.06 4.60
CA VAL A 141 -4.87 0.11 4.28
C VAL A 141 -4.71 0.08 2.77
N GLY A 142 -3.56 0.51 2.26
CA GLY A 142 -3.28 0.60 0.82
C GLY A 142 -2.23 -0.41 0.37
N SER A 143 -2.58 -1.34 -0.51
CA SER A 143 -1.68 -2.31 -1.16
C SER A 143 -0.82 -3.13 -0.19
N LEU A 144 -1.32 -3.37 1.03
CA LEU A 144 -0.57 -4.06 2.07
C LEU A 144 -0.95 -5.55 2.20
N LEU A 145 -2.23 -5.92 1.97
CA LEU A 145 -2.71 -7.29 2.22
C LEU A 145 -1.97 -8.35 1.40
N VAL A 146 -1.50 -8.00 0.20
CA VAL A 146 -0.71 -8.89 -0.67
C VAL A 146 0.63 -9.29 -0.02
N HIS A 147 1.16 -8.48 0.88
CA HIS A 147 2.46 -8.66 1.53
C HIS A 147 2.37 -9.36 2.89
N LEU A 148 1.16 -9.58 3.41
CA LEU A 148 0.96 -10.17 4.72
C LEU A 148 0.86 -11.70 4.64
N ARG A 149 1.57 -12.37 5.53
CA ARG A 149 1.47 -13.83 5.68
C ARG A 149 0.10 -14.26 6.17
N ASP A 150 -0.47 -13.52 7.13
CA ASP A 150 -1.78 -13.79 7.73
C ASP A 150 -2.73 -12.57 7.59
N PRO A 151 -3.30 -12.34 6.41
CA PRO A 151 -4.17 -11.19 6.18
C PRO A 151 -5.47 -11.22 6.99
N VAL A 152 -5.95 -12.41 7.40
CA VAL A 152 -7.15 -12.50 8.26
C VAL A 152 -6.85 -11.95 9.65
N ARG A 153 -5.74 -12.36 10.26
CA ARG A 153 -5.30 -11.83 11.56
C ARG A 153 -5.07 -10.32 11.50
N ALA A 154 -4.47 -9.83 10.43
CA ALA A 154 -4.26 -8.40 10.22
C ALA A 154 -5.60 -7.63 10.18
N LEU A 155 -6.58 -8.14 9.45
CA LEU A 155 -7.91 -7.53 9.37
C LEU A 155 -8.67 -7.61 10.70
N ASP A 156 -8.48 -8.65 11.50
CA ASP A 156 -9.01 -8.70 12.87
C ASP A 156 -8.40 -7.60 13.75
N ALA A 157 -7.10 -7.30 13.59
CA ALA A 157 -6.47 -6.19 14.29
C ALA A 157 -7.01 -4.83 13.83
N VAL A 158 -7.14 -4.63 12.51
CA VAL A 158 -7.80 -3.45 11.94
C VAL A 158 -9.21 -3.26 12.51
N ARG A 159 -10.02 -4.33 12.56
CA ARG A 159 -11.40 -4.26 13.05
C ARG A 159 -11.50 -3.76 14.49
N ARG A 160 -10.54 -4.11 15.35
CA ARG A 160 -10.52 -3.66 16.75
C ARG A 160 -10.29 -2.16 16.91
N VAL A 161 -9.58 -1.53 16.00
CA VAL A 161 -9.27 -0.09 16.05
C VAL A 161 -10.25 0.78 15.24
N VAL A 162 -11.21 0.19 14.52
CA VAL A 162 -12.30 0.96 13.91
C VAL A 162 -13.32 1.32 15.00
N ALA A 163 -13.66 2.60 15.12
CA ALA A 163 -14.65 3.09 16.08
C ALA A 163 -16.06 2.55 15.77
N PRO A 164 -16.96 2.47 16.77
CA PRO A 164 -18.38 2.24 16.50
C PRO A 164 -18.93 3.26 15.49
N GLY A 165 -19.50 2.78 14.38
CA GLY A 165 -19.93 3.61 13.25
C GLY A 165 -18.81 4.11 12.33
N GLY A 166 -17.56 3.77 12.65
CA GLY A 166 -16.40 4.03 11.79
C GLY A 166 -16.37 3.11 10.56
N ARG A 167 -15.41 3.38 9.69
CA ARG A 167 -15.23 2.67 8.41
C ARG A 167 -13.80 2.22 8.20
N PHE A 168 -13.67 1.22 7.38
CA PHE A 168 -12.37 0.74 6.90
C PHE A 168 -12.33 0.80 5.36
N LEU A 169 -11.30 1.41 4.81
CA LEU A 169 -11.00 1.48 3.38
C LEU A 169 -9.80 0.59 3.07
N SER A 170 -10.05 -0.55 2.43
CA SER A 170 -9.02 -1.41 1.86
C SER A 170 -8.82 -1.03 0.39
N ILE A 171 -7.58 -0.86 -0.04
CA ILE A 171 -7.22 -0.56 -1.44
C ILE A 171 -6.21 -1.59 -1.86
N ASP A 172 -6.62 -2.58 -2.67
CA ASP A 172 -5.78 -3.75 -2.87
C ASP A 172 -5.59 -4.14 -4.34
N TYR A 173 -4.48 -4.85 -4.54
CA TYR A 173 -4.09 -5.42 -5.81
C TYR A 173 -4.97 -6.60 -6.20
N ILE A 174 -5.52 -6.55 -7.40
CA ILE A 174 -6.24 -7.64 -8.03
C ILE A 174 -5.32 -8.25 -9.08
N HIS A 175 -4.98 -9.52 -8.91
CA HIS A 175 -4.12 -10.21 -9.88
C HIS A 175 -4.93 -10.63 -11.12
N PRO A 176 -4.70 -10.03 -12.31
CA PRO A 176 -5.56 -10.24 -13.47
C PRO A 176 -5.69 -11.72 -13.90
N PRO A 177 -4.61 -12.53 -13.97
CA PRO A 177 -4.74 -13.96 -14.27
C PRO A 177 -5.61 -14.73 -13.27
N VAL A 178 -5.41 -14.51 -11.96
CA VAL A 178 -6.22 -15.17 -10.91
C VAL A 178 -7.68 -14.73 -10.99
N ASN A 179 -7.90 -13.44 -11.28
CA ASN A 179 -9.24 -12.89 -11.45
C ASN A 179 -9.96 -13.49 -12.67
N LEU A 180 -9.26 -13.64 -13.80
CA LEU A 180 -9.80 -14.24 -15.02
C LEU A 180 -10.06 -15.75 -14.85
N LEU A 181 -9.11 -16.48 -14.26
CA LEU A 181 -9.23 -17.93 -14.02
C LEU A 181 -10.30 -18.24 -12.98
N GLY A 182 -10.57 -17.32 -12.08
CA GLY A 182 -11.58 -17.45 -11.04
C GLY A 182 -12.99 -17.65 -11.56
N ARG A 183 -13.31 -17.15 -12.75
CA ARG A 183 -14.65 -17.29 -13.39
C ARG A 183 -15.81 -17.08 -12.42
N GLY A 184 -15.76 -16.01 -11.65
CA GLY A 184 -16.78 -15.70 -10.63
C GLY A 184 -16.63 -16.43 -9.30
N ARG A 185 -15.47 -17.03 -9.03
CA ARG A 185 -15.13 -17.66 -7.72
C ARG A 185 -14.15 -16.80 -6.93
N PRO A 186 -14.23 -16.79 -5.59
CA PRO A 186 -13.22 -16.16 -4.76
C PRO A 186 -11.95 -17.02 -4.76
N LEU A 187 -10.88 -16.52 -5.38
CA LEU A 187 -9.60 -17.26 -5.47
C LEU A 187 -8.45 -16.45 -4.89
N PHE A 188 -7.53 -17.20 -4.28
CA PHE A 188 -6.20 -16.76 -3.88
C PHE A 188 -5.16 -17.73 -4.41
N GLU A 189 -4.06 -17.22 -4.94
CA GLU A 189 -2.86 -17.97 -5.25
C GLU A 189 -1.82 -17.69 -4.17
N LEU A 190 -1.36 -18.73 -3.48
CA LEU A 190 -0.25 -18.63 -2.53
C LEU A 190 1.07 -18.54 -3.29
N ARG A 191 1.88 -17.55 -2.92
CA ARG A 191 3.22 -17.33 -3.48
C ARG A 191 4.29 -17.65 -2.44
N GLY A 192 4.65 -16.71 -1.60
CA GLY A 192 5.53 -16.93 -0.45
C GLY A 192 6.97 -17.38 -0.72
N GLU A 193 7.34 -17.54 -1.99
CA GLU A 193 8.63 -18.12 -2.40
C GLU A 193 9.56 -17.10 -3.06
N THR A 194 9.17 -15.83 -3.12
CA THR A 194 9.88 -14.82 -3.91
C THR A 194 10.32 -13.63 -3.08
N SER A 195 11.44 -13.02 -3.47
CA SER A 195 11.99 -11.81 -2.86
C SER A 195 11.14 -10.55 -3.07
N ASP A 196 10.06 -10.63 -3.83
CA ASP A 196 9.09 -9.56 -4.03
C ASP A 196 8.03 -9.48 -2.91
N PHE A 197 8.25 -10.24 -1.83
CA PHE A 197 7.47 -10.29 -0.59
C PHE A 197 5.96 -10.29 -0.78
N GLN A 198 5.49 -10.97 -1.83
CA GLN A 198 4.06 -11.20 -2.06
C GLN A 198 3.68 -12.59 -1.56
N TRP A 199 2.74 -12.64 -0.61
CA TRP A 199 2.22 -13.90 -0.09
C TRP A 199 1.03 -14.41 -0.88
N TRP A 200 0.13 -13.50 -1.25
CA TRP A 200 -1.16 -13.87 -1.81
C TRP A 200 -1.50 -13.02 -3.03
N LEU A 201 -1.81 -13.68 -4.14
CA LEU A 201 -2.38 -13.03 -5.31
C LEU A 201 -3.88 -13.32 -5.35
N ALA A 202 -4.70 -12.28 -5.27
CA ALA A 202 -6.14 -12.41 -5.12
C ALA A 202 -6.91 -12.07 -6.41
N SER A 203 -8.07 -12.74 -6.60
CA SER A 203 -9.13 -12.23 -7.46
C SER A 203 -9.92 -11.12 -6.73
N ASP A 204 -10.65 -10.29 -7.47
CA ASP A 204 -11.56 -9.27 -6.89
C ASP A 204 -12.56 -9.90 -5.90
N LEU A 205 -13.20 -11.02 -6.30
CA LEU A 205 -14.10 -11.76 -5.42
C LEU A 205 -13.36 -12.39 -4.24
N GLY A 206 -12.08 -12.74 -4.40
CA GLY A 206 -11.22 -13.21 -3.30
C GLY A 206 -11.08 -12.14 -2.23
N LEU A 207 -10.71 -10.91 -2.61
CA LEU A 207 -10.60 -9.79 -1.67
C LEU A 207 -11.95 -9.49 -0.98
N GLN A 208 -13.05 -9.47 -1.73
CA GLN A 208 -14.38 -9.29 -1.14
C GLN A 208 -14.70 -10.39 -0.11
N GLN A 209 -14.38 -11.64 -0.42
CA GLN A 209 -14.60 -12.76 0.50
C GLN A 209 -13.70 -12.66 1.73
N LEU A 210 -12.44 -12.23 1.56
CA LEU A 210 -11.50 -12.02 2.66
C LEU A 210 -12.04 -10.96 3.64
N LEU A 211 -12.48 -9.80 3.14
CA LEU A 211 -13.09 -8.76 3.96
C LEU A 211 -14.33 -9.28 4.70
N LYS A 212 -15.20 -10.02 3.99
CA LYS A 212 -16.40 -10.60 4.59
C LYS A 212 -16.11 -11.59 5.73
N VAL A 213 -15.14 -12.50 5.54
CA VAL A 213 -14.81 -13.49 6.59
C VAL A 213 -14.08 -12.85 7.77
N ALA A 214 -13.36 -11.76 7.54
CA ALA A 214 -12.75 -10.94 8.60
C ALA A 214 -13.76 -10.03 9.33
N GLY A 215 -15.07 -10.13 9.01
CA GLY A 215 -16.12 -9.43 9.74
C GLY A 215 -16.43 -8.03 9.22
N PHE A 216 -16.16 -7.74 7.95
CA PHE A 216 -16.50 -6.47 7.31
C PHE A 216 -17.62 -6.65 6.28
N ASP A 217 -18.54 -5.70 6.22
CA ASP A 217 -19.54 -5.59 5.16
C ASP A 217 -19.15 -4.44 4.22
N ILE A 218 -19.15 -4.72 2.91
CA ILE A 218 -18.75 -3.75 1.88
C ILE A 218 -19.93 -2.81 1.62
N GLU A 219 -19.73 -1.50 1.85
CA GLU A 219 -20.70 -0.44 1.56
C GLU A 219 -20.55 0.07 0.13
N GLN A 220 -19.32 0.30 -0.30
CA GLN A 220 -19.02 0.88 -1.60
C GLN A 220 -17.72 0.33 -2.15
N MET A 221 -17.65 0.21 -3.47
CA MET A 221 -16.43 -0.17 -4.20
C MET A 221 -16.09 0.90 -5.23
N SER A 222 -14.81 1.20 -5.38
CA SER A 222 -14.35 2.03 -6.50
C SER A 222 -14.54 1.30 -7.83
N PRO A 223 -14.52 1.98 -8.98
CA PRO A 223 -14.17 1.32 -10.23
C PRO A 223 -12.78 0.68 -10.12
N HIS A 224 -12.47 -0.27 -10.97
CA HIS A 224 -11.12 -0.77 -11.14
C HIS A 224 -10.22 0.34 -11.71
N PHE A 225 -8.99 0.44 -11.21
CA PHE A 225 -8.00 1.37 -11.73
C PHE A 225 -6.62 0.71 -11.79
N LEU A 226 -5.75 1.25 -12.62
CA LEU A 226 -4.37 0.79 -12.74
C LEU A 226 -3.46 1.75 -11.96
N LEU A 227 -2.56 1.22 -11.14
CA LEU A 227 -1.48 2.03 -10.60
C LEU A 227 -0.60 2.49 -11.78
N ARG A 228 -0.30 3.77 -11.81
CA ARG A 228 0.61 4.32 -12.83
C ARG A 228 2.04 4.23 -12.30
N PRO A 229 2.97 3.74 -13.14
CA PRO A 229 4.38 3.84 -12.81
C PRO A 229 4.77 5.30 -12.59
N GLY A 230 5.44 5.57 -11.48
CA GLY A 230 6.06 6.85 -11.24
C GLY A 230 7.42 6.97 -11.96
N GLU A 231 8.06 8.13 -11.84
CA GLU A 231 9.30 8.43 -12.57
C GLU A 231 10.43 7.46 -12.20
N HIS A 232 10.56 7.12 -10.92
CA HIS A 232 11.60 6.20 -10.45
C HIS A 232 11.44 4.78 -11.02
N TYR A 233 10.21 4.29 -11.14
CA TYR A 233 9.92 2.98 -11.73
C TYR A 233 10.34 2.92 -13.19
N GLN A 234 10.02 3.93 -13.98
CA GLN A 234 10.38 4.00 -15.40
C GLN A 234 11.88 3.98 -15.60
N LEU A 235 12.62 4.78 -14.84
CA LEU A 235 14.08 4.85 -14.91
C LEU A 235 14.75 3.50 -14.59
N ARG A 236 14.25 2.77 -13.59
CA ARG A 236 14.80 1.47 -13.20
C ARG A 236 14.49 0.38 -14.22
N THR A 237 13.28 0.36 -14.77
CA THR A 237 12.86 -0.63 -15.76
C THR A 237 13.62 -0.48 -17.08
N LEU A 238 13.81 0.74 -17.56
CA LEU A 238 14.55 1.03 -18.79
C LEU A 238 16.05 0.67 -18.67
N ARG A 239 16.64 0.75 -17.48
CA ARG A 239 18.06 0.42 -17.26
C ARG A 239 18.36 -1.07 -17.21
N LYS A 240 17.42 -1.94 -16.84
CA LYS A 240 17.68 -3.34 -16.51
C LYS A 240 17.21 -4.38 -17.54
N VAL A 241 16.40 -4.00 -18.53
CA VAL A 241 15.78 -4.99 -19.42
C VAL A 241 16.11 -4.70 -20.89
N SER A 242 16.83 -5.62 -21.54
CA SER A 242 17.07 -5.52 -22.99
C SER A 242 15.78 -5.81 -23.78
N ALA A 243 15.66 -5.24 -24.99
CA ALA A 243 14.54 -5.55 -25.90
C ALA A 243 14.37 -7.07 -26.15
N ARG A 244 15.49 -7.81 -26.13
CA ARG A 244 15.51 -9.27 -26.26
C ARG A 244 14.89 -9.99 -25.06
N ASP A 245 15.07 -9.46 -23.86
CA ASP A 245 14.45 -9.99 -22.64
C ASP A 245 12.96 -9.67 -22.60
N HIS A 246 12.52 -8.55 -23.15
CA HIS A 246 11.10 -8.23 -23.31
C HIS A 246 10.38 -9.24 -24.22
N VAL A 247 10.96 -9.56 -25.38
CA VAL A 247 10.40 -10.57 -26.30
C VAL A 247 10.43 -11.97 -25.69
N ARG A 248 11.52 -12.33 -24.99
CA ARG A 248 11.64 -13.62 -24.31
C ARG A 248 10.63 -13.76 -23.16
N ARG A 249 10.36 -12.70 -22.42
CA ARG A 249 9.36 -12.64 -21.35
C ARG A 249 7.93 -12.73 -21.90
N ALA A 250 7.65 -12.10 -23.03
CA ALA A 250 6.36 -12.18 -23.72
C ALA A 250 6.06 -13.58 -24.29
N LEU A 251 7.08 -14.34 -24.69
CA LEU A 251 6.94 -15.67 -25.30
C LEU A 251 6.99 -16.82 -24.29
N THR A 252 7.55 -16.62 -23.11
CA THR A 252 7.55 -17.63 -22.05
C THR A 252 6.46 -17.27 -21.05
N TYR A 253 5.60 -18.20 -20.73
CA TYR A 253 4.48 -18.18 -19.77
C TYR A 253 4.83 -17.59 -18.37
N ARG A 254 5.90 -16.86 -18.27
CA ARG A 254 6.29 -16.01 -17.14
C ARG A 254 5.55 -14.68 -17.08
N TRP A 255 4.47 -14.54 -17.83
CA TRP A 255 3.53 -13.43 -17.76
C TRP A 255 3.02 -13.14 -16.34
N THR A 256 3.04 -14.14 -15.50
CA THR A 256 2.53 -14.02 -14.13
C THR A 256 3.59 -13.55 -13.13
N ARG A 257 4.88 -13.64 -13.44
CA ARG A 257 5.94 -13.22 -12.53
C ARG A 257 6.35 -11.76 -12.68
N ASP A 258 6.16 -11.18 -13.86
CA ASP A 258 6.53 -9.80 -14.15
C ASP A 258 5.33 -9.09 -14.79
N ALA A 259 4.22 -8.99 -14.07
CA ALA A 259 3.08 -8.14 -14.44
C ALA A 259 3.44 -6.63 -14.44
N THR A 260 4.72 -6.32 -14.49
CA THR A 260 5.30 -4.99 -14.54
C THR A 260 5.08 -4.25 -15.86
N MET A 261 4.52 -4.92 -16.88
CA MET A 261 4.28 -4.28 -18.19
C MET A 261 2.90 -3.66 -18.38
N GLY A 262 2.03 -3.75 -17.40
CA GLY A 262 0.66 -3.24 -17.56
C GLY A 262 0.02 -2.85 -16.25
N GLY A 263 0.50 -1.87 -15.55
CA GLY A 263 -0.11 -1.28 -14.35
C GLY A 263 -0.79 -2.30 -13.41
N HIS A 264 -0.53 -2.22 -12.15
CA HIS A 264 -1.19 -3.13 -11.19
C HIS A 264 -2.67 -2.76 -11.06
N LEU A 265 -3.56 -3.71 -11.39
CA LEU A 265 -5.00 -3.53 -11.26
C LEU A 265 -5.39 -3.46 -9.78
N HIS A 266 -6.06 -2.40 -9.39
CA HIS A 266 -6.51 -2.18 -8.00
C HIS A 266 -7.97 -1.83 -7.91
N ARG A 267 -8.52 -2.00 -6.70
CA ARG A 267 -9.84 -1.55 -6.32
C ARG A 267 -9.88 -1.13 -4.86
N GLY A 268 -10.63 -0.09 -4.55
CA GLY A 268 -10.93 0.33 -3.18
C GLY A 268 -12.25 -0.26 -2.71
N TYR A 269 -12.29 -0.74 -1.47
CA TYR A 269 -13.46 -1.30 -0.79
C TYR A 269 -13.70 -0.52 0.50
N LEU A 270 -14.73 0.32 0.51
CA LEU A 270 -15.18 0.97 1.74
C LEU A 270 -16.11 0.03 2.46
N THR A 271 -15.81 -0.24 3.73
CA THR A 271 -16.48 -1.24 4.53
C THR A 271 -16.84 -0.71 5.92
N HIS A 272 -17.74 -1.37 6.59
CA HIS A 272 -17.96 -1.21 8.03
C HIS A 272 -17.81 -2.55 8.75
N PRO A 273 -17.29 -2.56 9.99
CA PRO A 273 -17.19 -3.79 10.76
C PRO A 273 -18.55 -4.26 11.26
N ARG A 274 -18.72 -5.57 11.30
CA ARG A 274 -19.80 -6.21 12.05
C ARG A 274 -19.34 -6.38 13.50
N PHE A 275 -20.02 -5.75 14.42
CA PHE A 275 -19.78 -5.87 15.86
C PHE A 275 -20.65 -6.95 16.49
#